data_f0a43e60a2221ec94cac79ad82891a4c
#
_entry.id   f0a43e60a2221ec94cac79ad82891a4c
#
_cell.length_a   1.000
_cell.length_b   1.000
_cell.length_c   1.000
_cell.angle_alpha   90.00
_cell.angle_beta   90.00
_cell.angle_gamma   90.00
#
_symmetry.space_group_name_H-M   'P 1'
#
loop_
_entity.id
_entity.type
_entity.pdbx_description
1 polymer ?
#
loop_
_entity_poly.entity_id
_entity_poly.type
_entity_poly.pdbx_seq_one_letter_code
_entity_poly.pdbx_strand_id
1 'polypeptide(L)'
;MKYKLLLWGVGAKYNALLNRIDELVNDNQIEIVGITGNSGIPQSSYLDGYRVVDICDISYLKFDYIVILNDTHFTEILCQICQMLGDTSKVLSYRVFELPGLIFEEYVELKESNLTIISNNCWAGTAYNCLGLECLSPIKNLFITDVDYLKLLHDLKGYFSKELRYKSNAIDPHSGKQYPVMTLGDIEVNCNHALNYEEAIKQWNRRCKKVNYNNLFIEMYTEDKAIEIEFSELEYEKKICFVPYDSDLNSSLKVELYKGQKMFWQAVNSNASRAGLKYDLISLLLKNEIKMRY
;
A
#
# COMPACT_ATOMS: atom_id res chain seq x y z
N MET A 1 -16.89 -16.54 -1.05
CA MET A 1 -16.93 -16.76 -2.52
C MET A 1 -15.59 -17.29 -2.99
N LYS A 2 -15.53 -18.13 -4.05
CA LYS A 2 -14.26 -18.64 -4.60
C LYS A 2 -13.88 -17.81 -5.82
N TYR A 3 -12.74 -17.10 -5.76
CA TYR A 3 -12.27 -16.24 -6.84
C TYR A 3 -11.46 -17.02 -7.87
N LYS A 4 -11.70 -16.77 -9.16
CA LYS A 4 -10.98 -17.39 -10.28
C LYS A 4 -9.78 -16.54 -10.68
N LEU A 5 -8.59 -17.10 -10.58
CA LEU A 5 -7.34 -16.41 -10.86
C LEU A 5 -6.62 -16.99 -12.07
N LEU A 6 -6.13 -16.11 -12.94
CA LEU A 6 -5.12 -16.43 -13.94
C LEU A 6 -3.76 -15.97 -13.39
N LEU A 7 -2.77 -16.86 -13.35
CA LEU A 7 -1.43 -16.56 -12.92
C LEU A 7 -0.55 -16.20 -14.11
N TRP A 8 0.17 -15.08 -14.05
CA TRP A 8 1.09 -14.65 -15.09
C TRP A 8 2.53 -14.66 -14.60
N GLY A 9 3.30 -15.65 -15.05
CA GLY A 9 4.71 -15.86 -14.74
C GLY A 9 4.96 -17.16 -13.98
N VAL A 10 6.00 -17.90 -14.41
CA VAL A 10 6.40 -19.22 -13.86
C VAL A 10 7.85 -19.20 -13.35
N GLY A 11 8.40 -18.02 -13.09
CA GLY A 11 9.77 -17.84 -12.61
C GLY A 11 9.92 -17.97 -11.08
N ALA A 12 10.96 -17.33 -10.53
CA ALA A 12 11.34 -17.44 -9.14
C ALA A 12 10.19 -17.07 -8.15
N LYS A 13 9.36 -16.07 -8.50
CA LYS A 13 8.21 -15.70 -7.64
C LYS A 13 7.12 -16.76 -7.62
N TYR A 14 6.83 -17.39 -8.75
CA TYR A 14 5.90 -18.51 -8.82
C TYR A 14 6.36 -19.65 -7.90
N ASN A 15 7.61 -20.11 -8.07
CA ASN A 15 8.15 -21.20 -7.26
C ASN A 15 8.17 -20.87 -5.76
N ALA A 16 8.48 -19.63 -5.40
CA ALA A 16 8.50 -19.22 -4.00
C ALA A 16 7.10 -19.13 -3.35
N LEU A 17 6.05 -18.93 -4.15
CA LEU A 17 4.68 -18.71 -3.67
C LEU A 17 3.76 -19.91 -3.91
N LEU A 18 4.22 -20.94 -4.62
CA LEU A 18 3.38 -22.10 -4.99
C LEU A 18 2.68 -22.74 -3.79
N ASN A 19 3.40 -23.02 -2.71
CA ASN A 19 2.81 -23.60 -1.50
C ASN A 19 1.69 -22.72 -0.93
N ARG A 20 1.89 -21.39 -0.94
CA ARG A 20 0.88 -20.46 -0.45
C ARG A 20 -0.34 -20.37 -1.36
N ILE A 21 -0.14 -20.48 -2.66
CA ILE A 21 -1.22 -20.56 -3.65
C ILE A 21 -2.02 -21.84 -3.43
N ASP A 22 -1.35 -22.98 -3.26
CA ASP A 22 -1.97 -24.30 -3.00
C ASP A 22 -2.77 -24.29 -1.69
N GLU A 23 -2.27 -23.65 -0.63
CA GLU A 23 -3.02 -23.45 0.62
C GLU A 23 -4.35 -22.73 0.36
N LEU A 24 -4.33 -21.59 -0.35
CA LEU A 24 -5.54 -20.81 -0.64
C LEU A 24 -6.52 -21.57 -1.55
N VAL A 25 -6.02 -22.40 -2.46
CA VAL A 25 -6.85 -23.30 -3.29
C VAL A 25 -7.49 -24.40 -2.43
N ASN A 26 -6.73 -25.02 -1.55
CA ASN A 26 -7.21 -26.08 -0.63
C ASN A 26 -8.23 -25.51 0.38
N ASP A 27 -8.04 -24.29 0.86
CA ASP A 27 -8.98 -23.56 1.71
C ASP A 27 -10.23 -23.08 0.96
N ASN A 28 -10.32 -23.38 -0.34
CA ASN A 28 -11.44 -23.00 -1.22
C ASN A 28 -11.66 -21.49 -1.35
N GLN A 29 -10.61 -20.68 -1.13
CA GLN A 29 -10.67 -19.21 -1.29
C GLN A 29 -10.48 -18.81 -2.76
N ILE A 30 -9.62 -19.51 -3.49
CA ILE A 30 -9.30 -19.22 -4.90
C ILE A 30 -9.35 -20.49 -5.77
N GLU A 31 -9.50 -20.29 -7.07
CA GLU A 31 -9.37 -21.31 -8.12
C GLU A 31 -8.39 -20.81 -9.18
N ILE A 32 -7.38 -21.57 -9.51
CA ILE A 32 -6.47 -21.23 -10.61
C ILE A 32 -7.04 -21.78 -11.91
N VAL A 33 -7.51 -20.88 -12.76
CA VAL A 33 -8.09 -21.25 -14.08
C VAL A 33 -7.05 -21.44 -15.16
N GLY A 34 -5.82 -20.97 -14.93
CA GLY A 34 -4.68 -21.18 -15.81
C GLY A 34 -3.42 -20.46 -15.36
N ILE A 35 -2.32 -20.88 -15.93
CA ILE A 35 -1.00 -20.25 -15.79
C ILE A 35 -0.52 -19.85 -17.18
N THR A 36 0.06 -18.66 -17.30
CA THR A 36 0.60 -18.13 -18.54
C THR A 36 1.91 -17.38 -18.30
N GLY A 37 2.60 -16.97 -19.35
CA GLY A 37 3.79 -16.12 -19.27
C GLY A 37 4.49 -15.96 -20.62
N ASN A 38 5.34 -14.93 -20.72
CA ASN A 38 6.09 -14.62 -21.95
C ASN A 38 7.29 -15.57 -22.19
N SER A 39 7.79 -16.22 -21.13
CA SER A 39 8.93 -17.14 -21.19
C SER A 39 8.87 -18.15 -20.07
N GLY A 40 9.62 -19.25 -20.21
CA GLY A 40 9.71 -20.31 -19.19
C GLY A 40 8.46 -21.18 -19.07
N ILE A 41 7.45 -20.97 -19.91
CA ILE A 41 6.24 -21.80 -19.95
C ILE A 41 6.62 -23.16 -20.57
N PRO A 42 6.30 -24.28 -19.89
CA PRO A 42 6.56 -25.60 -20.44
C PRO A 42 5.66 -25.86 -21.68
N GLN A 43 6.12 -26.71 -22.58
CA GLN A 43 5.31 -27.17 -23.71
C GLN A 43 4.19 -28.14 -23.29
N SER A 44 4.18 -28.55 -22.03
CA SER A 44 3.14 -29.41 -21.45
C SER A 44 1.85 -28.61 -21.25
N SER A 45 0.70 -29.29 -21.32
CA SER A 45 -0.61 -28.67 -21.04
C SER A 45 -0.83 -28.33 -19.58
N TYR A 46 0.04 -28.80 -18.67
CA TYR A 46 -0.06 -28.61 -17.21
C TYR A 46 1.32 -28.35 -16.59
N LEU A 47 1.33 -27.48 -15.59
CA LEU A 47 2.46 -27.21 -14.69
C LEU A 47 1.96 -27.26 -13.23
N ASP A 48 2.58 -28.08 -12.40
CA ASP A 48 2.20 -28.27 -10.98
C ASP A 48 0.70 -28.54 -10.75
N GLY A 49 0.06 -29.25 -11.70
CA GLY A 49 -1.38 -29.53 -11.66
C GLY A 49 -2.28 -28.44 -12.25
N TYR A 50 -1.76 -27.27 -12.54
CA TYR A 50 -2.51 -26.16 -13.15
C TYR A 50 -2.38 -26.16 -14.68
N ARG A 51 -3.50 -25.81 -15.36
CA ARG A 51 -3.54 -25.75 -16.82
C ARG A 51 -2.64 -24.64 -17.35
N VAL A 52 -1.79 -24.96 -18.33
CA VAL A 52 -1.03 -23.95 -19.07
C VAL A 52 -1.90 -23.37 -20.18
N VAL A 53 -1.90 -22.03 -20.30
CA VAL A 53 -2.74 -21.27 -21.23
C VAL A 53 -1.85 -20.42 -22.11
N ASP A 54 -2.09 -20.44 -23.43
CA ASP A 54 -1.44 -19.51 -24.34
C ASP A 54 -1.90 -18.07 -24.07
N ILE A 55 -0.97 -17.13 -24.19
CA ILE A 55 -1.28 -15.69 -24.00
C ILE A 55 -2.39 -15.24 -24.96
N CYS A 56 -2.41 -15.77 -26.19
CA CYS A 56 -3.42 -15.44 -27.19
C CYS A 56 -4.84 -15.87 -26.79
N ASP A 57 -4.97 -16.86 -25.90
CA ASP A 57 -6.26 -17.42 -25.48
C ASP A 57 -6.83 -16.74 -24.23
N ILE A 58 -6.09 -15.84 -23.58
CA ILE A 58 -6.49 -15.22 -22.32
C ILE A 58 -7.83 -14.48 -22.44
N SER A 59 -8.09 -13.81 -23.55
CA SER A 59 -9.34 -13.08 -23.79
C SER A 59 -10.59 -13.97 -23.81
N TYR A 60 -10.44 -15.27 -24.00
CA TYR A 60 -11.53 -16.24 -23.99
C TYR A 60 -11.75 -16.89 -22.62
N LEU A 61 -10.85 -16.65 -21.65
CA LEU A 61 -10.96 -17.21 -20.32
C LEU A 61 -11.88 -16.38 -19.42
N LYS A 62 -12.60 -17.07 -18.55
CA LYS A 62 -13.37 -16.43 -17.48
C LYS A 62 -12.56 -16.46 -16.20
N PHE A 63 -12.11 -15.31 -15.76
CA PHE A 63 -11.42 -15.11 -14.49
C PHE A 63 -11.89 -13.81 -13.82
N ASP A 64 -11.68 -13.74 -12.51
CA ASP A 64 -11.96 -12.54 -11.73
C ASP A 64 -10.74 -11.62 -11.71
N TYR A 65 -9.53 -12.19 -11.52
CA TYR A 65 -8.27 -11.44 -11.46
C TYR A 65 -7.14 -12.15 -12.21
N ILE A 66 -6.17 -11.35 -12.69
CA ILE A 66 -4.86 -11.80 -13.16
C ILE A 66 -3.84 -11.43 -12.08
N VAL A 67 -3.04 -12.41 -11.62
CA VAL A 67 -1.95 -12.14 -10.67
C VAL A 67 -0.61 -12.19 -11.39
N ILE A 68 0.10 -11.05 -11.45
CA ILE A 68 1.45 -10.99 -12.03
C ILE A 68 2.47 -11.49 -11.00
N LEU A 69 3.09 -12.63 -11.28
CA LEU A 69 4.12 -13.28 -10.47
C LEU A 69 5.54 -12.91 -10.90
N ASN A 70 5.74 -11.62 -11.16
CA ASN A 70 7.02 -11.08 -11.61
C ASN A 70 7.22 -9.68 -11.02
N ASP A 71 8.39 -9.44 -10.41
CA ASP A 71 8.73 -8.15 -9.83
C ASP A 71 9.44 -7.25 -10.84
N THR A 72 10.41 -7.82 -11.55
CA THR A 72 11.29 -7.08 -12.47
C THR A 72 10.53 -6.54 -13.69
N HIS A 73 9.63 -7.36 -14.26
CA HIS A 73 8.88 -7.03 -15.49
C HIS A 73 7.40 -6.69 -15.21
N PHE A 74 7.06 -6.33 -13.98
CA PHE A 74 5.67 -6.06 -13.58
C PHE A 74 5.01 -5.01 -14.49
N THR A 75 5.69 -3.89 -14.72
CA THR A 75 5.15 -2.77 -15.53
C THR A 75 4.99 -3.16 -17.00
N GLU A 76 5.92 -3.89 -17.55
CA GLU A 76 5.87 -4.38 -18.95
C GLU A 76 4.70 -5.33 -19.16
N ILE A 77 4.53 -6.30 -18.24
CA ILE A 77 3.41 -7.24 -18.26
C ILE A 77 2.07 -6.51 -18.06
N LEU A 78 2.01 -5.54 -17.15
CA LEU A 78 0.82 -4.72 -16.95
C LEU A 78 0.41 -3.96 -18.20
N CYS A 79 1.38 -3.35 -18.91
CA CYS A 79 1.14 -2.70 -20.21
C CYS A 79 0.64 -3.68 -21.25
N GLN A 80 1.20 -4.90 -21.32
CA GLN A 80 0.77 -5.95 -22.25
C GLN A 80 -0.68 -6.37 -21.95
N ILE A 81 -1.03 -6.60 -20.69
CA ILE A 81 -2.41 -6.92 -20.29
C ILE A 81 -3.36 -5.78 -20.67
N CYS A 82 -2.97 -4.53 -20.44
CA CYS A 82 -3.75 -3.35 -20.83
C CYS A 82 -4.02 -3.31 -22.35
N GLN A 83 -3.02 -3.61 -23.16
CA GLN A 83 -3.18 -3.68 -24.62
C GLN A 83 -4.11 -4.81 -25.07
N MET A 84 -4.09 -5.95 -24.37
CA MET A 84 -4.89 -7.13 -24.72
C MET A 84 -6.35 -7.04 -24.24
N LEU A 85 -6.58 -6.52 -23.04
CA LEU A 85 -7.88 -6.56 -22.38
C LEU A 85 -8.54 -5.17 -22.27
N GLY A 86 -7.81 -4.08 -22.56
CA GLY A 86 -8.29 -2.70 -22.45
C GLY A 86 -8.43 -2.19 -21.01
N ASP A 87 -8.21 -3.04 -20.00
CA ASP A 87 -8.39 -2.71 -18.58
C ASP A 87 -7.36 -3.43 -17.71
N THR A 88 -6.91 -2.76 -16.66
CA THR A 88 -5.99 -3.29 -15.65
C THR A 88 -6.60 -3.35 -14.25
N SER A 89 -7.87 -3.02 -14.09
CA SER A 89 -8.56 -3.04 -12.77
C SER A 89 -8.55 -4.42 -12.13
N LYS A 90 -8.55 -5.47 -12.96
CA LYS A 90 -8.49 -6.87 -12.54
C LYS A 90 -7.06 -7.41 -12.35
N VAL A 91 -6.03 -6.57 -12.39
CA VAL A 91 -4.66 -7.03 -12.18
C VAL A 91 -4.28 -6.90 -10.71
N LEU A 92 -3.68 -7.96 -10.17
CA LEU A 92 -3.09 -8.03 -8.84
C LEU A 92 -1.57 -8.22 -8.93
N SER A 93 -0.86 -7.70 -7.95
CA SER A 93 0.55 -8.04 -7.74
C SER A 93 0.67 -9.36 -6.96
N TYR A 94 1.72 -10.14 -7.22
CA TYR A 94 2.11 -11.32 -6.42
C TYR A 94 2.17 -11.03 -4.91
N ARG A 95 2.30 -9.77 -4.52
CA ARG A 95 2.37 -9.31 -3.13
C ARG A 95 1.18 -9.74 -2.30
N VAL A 96 0.02 -9.94 -2.93
CA VAL A 96 -1.17 -10.47 -2.25
C VAL A 96 -0.89 -11.81 -1.58
N PHE A 97 -0.15 -12.72 -2.24
CA PHE A 97 0.19 -14.03 -1.68
C PHE A 97 1.27 -13.98 -0.61
N GLU A 98 2.01 -12.89 -0.51
CA GLU A 98 3.02 -12.70 0.53
C GLU A 98 2.41 -12.14 1.84
N LEU A 99 1.11 -11.79 1.87
CA LEU A 99 0.43 -11.28 3.06
C LEU A 99 0.20 -12.43 4.06
N PRO A 100 0.68 -12.29 5.30
CA PRO A 100 0.45 -13.30 6.32
C PRO A 100 -1.04 -13.35 6.69
N GLY A 101 -1.60 -14.56 6.88
CA GLY A 101 -3.00 -14.76 7.26
C GLY A 101 -4.02 -14.19 6.27
N LEU A 102 -3.66 -14.16 4.98
CA LEU A 102 -4.53 -13.62 3.93
C LEU A 102 -5.89 -14.33 3.92
N ILE A 103 -6.96 -13.54 4.02
CA ILE A 103 -8.32 -13.91 3.63
C ILE A 103 -8.58 -13.20 2.30
N PHE A 104 -8.64 -13.97 1.20
CA PHE A 104 -8.63 -13.40 -0.14
C PHE A 104 -9.85 -12.51 -0.41
N GLU A 105 -11.01 -12.84 0.14
CA GLU A 105 -12.24 -12.04 0.03
C GLU A 105 -12.08 -10.65 0.68
N GLU A 106 -11.51 -10.57 1.89
CA GLU A 106 -11.25 -9.28 2.56
C GLU A 106 -10.20 -8.44 1.80
N TYR A 107 -9.19 -9.09 1.19
CA TYR A 107 -8.24 -8.37 0.35
C TYR A 107 -8.91 -7.77 -0.89
N VAL A 108 -9.81 -8.50 -1.54
CA VAL A 108 -10.56 -7.99 -2.70
C VAL A 108 -11.46 -6.83 -2.28
N GLU A 109 -12.18 -6.96 -1.16
CA GLU A 109 -12.98 -5.88 -0.60
C GLU A 109 -12.15 -4.61 -0.37
N LEU A 110 -10.96 -4.75 0.25
CA LEU A 110 -10.03 -3.64 0.46
C LEU A 110 -9.59 -3.00 -0.86
N LYS A 111 -9.22 -3.82 -1.85
CA LYS A 111 -8.81 -3.34 -3.17
C LYS A 111 -9.93 -2.55 -3.86
N GLU A 112 -11.16 -3.06 -3.84
CA GLU A 112 -12.30 -2.45 -4.50
C GLU A 112 -12.85 -1.23 -3.76
N SER A 113 -12.56 -1.10 -2.48
CA SER A 113 -13.00 0.03 -1.65
C SER A 113 -12.39 1.37 -2.06
N ASN A 114 -11.32 1.36 -2.86
CA ASN A 114 -10.57 2.56 -3.26
C ASN A 114 -10.17 3.41 -2.04
N LEU A 115 -9.67 2.77 -0.98
CA LEU A 115 -9.27 3.42 0.25
C LEU A 115 -8.11 4.39 0.03
N THR A 116 -8.26 5.63 0.47
CA THR A 116 -7.16 6.60 0.51
C THR A 116 -6.55 6.65 1.92
N ILE A 117 -5.27 6.30 2.02
CA ILE A 117 -4.52 6.36 3.28
C ILE A 117 -3.78 7.70 3.35
N ILE A 118 -4.04 8.49 4.38
CA ILE A 118 -3.37 9.75 4.68
C ILE A 118 -2.46 9.56 5.89
N SER A 119 -1.19 9.96 5.79
CA SER A 119 -0.15 9.66 6.79
C SER A 119 0.82 10.83 6.90
N ASN A 120 1.28 11.18 8.13
CA ASN A 120 2.29 12.23 8.30
C ASN A 120 3.71 11.77 7.95
N ASN A 121 3.87 10.54 7.51
CA ASN A 121 5.16 9.87 7.31
C ASN A 121 5.11 8.87 6.11
N CYS A 122 6.09 7.95 6.02
CA CYS A 122 6.16 6.97 4.93
C CYS A 122 5.27 5.73 5.13
N TRP A 123 4.51 5.62 6.22
CA TRP A 123 3.71 4.43 6.54
C TRP A 123 2.69 4.10 5.44
N ALA A 124 1.95 5.12 4.96
CA ALA A 124 0.98 4.92 3.87
C ALA A 124 1.63 4.31 2.62
N GLY A 125 2.79 4.82 2.21
CA GLY A 125 3.53 4.29 1.06
C GLY A 125 3.99 2.86 1.27
N THR A 126 4.41 2.51 2.50
CA THR A 126 4.81 1.16 2.89
C THR A 126 3.61 0.22 2.90
N ALA A 127 2.45 0.64 3.44
CA ALA A 127 1.22 -0.14 3.45
C ALA A 127 0.71 -0.45 2.03
N TYR A 128 0.61 0.56 1.16
CA TYR A 128 0.23 0.34 -0.25
C TYR A 128 1.19 -0.62 -0.96
N ASN A 129 2.50 -0.50 -0.71
CA ASN A 129 3.49 -1.39 -1.30
C ASN A 129 3.38 -2.81 -0.74
N CYS A 130 3.15 -2.98 0.56
CA CYS A 130 2.93 -4.27 1.21
C CYS A 130 1.73 -5.00 0.61
N LEU A 131 0.63 -4.27 0.42
CA LEU A 131 -0.62 -4.79 -0.13
C LEU A 131 -0.58 -4.97 -1.66
N GLY A 132 0.40 -4.40 -2.35
CA GLY A 132 0.44 -4.38 -3.82
C GLY A 132 -0.67 -3.54 -4.44
N LEU A 133 -1.18 -2.53 -3.74
CA LEU A 133 -2.26 -1.65 -4.19
C LEU A 133 -1.73 -0.36 -4.81
N GLU A 134 -2.54 0.24 -5.69
CA GLU A 134 -2.27 1.58 -6.21
C GLU A 134 -2.36 2.62 -5.08
N CYS A 135 -1.39 3.52 -5.03
CA CYS A 135 -1.40 4.60 -4.06
C CYS A 135 -2.31 5.75 -4.50
N LEU A 136 -3.36 5.98 -3.74
CA LEU A 136 -4.33 7.06 -3.98
C LEU A 136 -4.04 8.33 -3.16
N SER A 137 -2.98 8.32 -2.33
CA SER A 137 -2.63 9.42 -1.44
C SER A 137 -1.68 10.42 -2.08
N PRO A 138 -1.92 11.74 -1.99
CA PRO A 138 -0.94 12.75 -2.36
C PRO A 138 0.27 12.76 -1.41
N ILE A 139 0.09 12.35 -0.15
CA ILE A 139 1.12 12.33 0.89
C ILE A 139 1.86 10.96 0.91
N LYS A 140 2.17 10.42 -0.26
CA LYS A 140 2.98 9.19 -0.33
C LYS A 140 4.45 9.50 -0.15
N ASN A 141 5.07 8.91 0.90
CA ASN A 141 6.50 9.07 1.16
C ASN A 141 6.92 10.54 1.30
N LEU A 142 6.13 11.31 2.02
CA LEU A 142 6.41 12.66 2.44
C LEU A 142 6.45 12.70 3.97
N PHE A 143 7.02 13.75 4.53
CA PHE A 143 7.00 14.00 5.96
C PHE A 143 6.36 15.36 6.25
N ILE A 144 5.41 15.38 7.18
CA ILE A 144 4.76 16.58 7.69
C ILE A 144 4.90 16.55 9.21
N THR A 145 5.28 17.68 9.83
CA THR A 145 5.37 17.78 11.29
C THR A 145 4.01 17.58 11.93
N ASP A 146 3.98 17.12 13.17
CA ASP A 146 2.75 16.79 13.88
C ASP A 146 1.74 17.94 13.89
N VAL A 147 2.20 19.17 14.22
CA VAL A 147 1.36 20.37 14.25
C VAL A 147 0.79 20.71 12.88
N ASP A 148 1.62 20.67 11.84
CA ASP A 148 1.17 20.97 10.48
C ASP A 148 0.27 19.86 9.93
N TYR A 149 0.47 18.63 10.36
CA TYR A 149 -0.38 17.52 9.98
C TYR A 149 -1.77 17.60 10.61
N LEU A 150 -1.88 17.99 11.88
CA LEU A 150 -3.18 18.26 12.52
C LEU A 150 -3.93 19.40 11.81
N LYS A 151 -3.25 20.50 11.46
CA LYS A 151 -3.86 21.58 10.64
C LYS A 151 -4.40 21.04 9.30
N LEU A 152 -3.60 20.20 8.62
CA LEU A 152 -4.03 19.54 7.38
C LEU A 152 -5.28 18.69 7.59
N LEU A 153 -5.35 17.92 8.66
CA LEU A 153 -6.46 17.03 8.95
C LEU A 153 -7.75 17.78 9.30
N HIS A 154 -7.66 18.97 9.91
CA HIS A 154 -8.84 19.82 10.17
C HIS A 154 -9.52 20.36 8.90
N ASP A 155 -8.77 20.49 7.79
CA ASP A 155 -9.33 20.95 6.50
C ASP A 155 -8.65 20.23 5.31
N LEU A 156 -8.73 18.90 5.28
CA LEU A 156 -8.05 18.06 4.30
C LEU A 156 -8.38 18.46 2.84
N LYS A 157 -9.66 18.75 2.55
CA LYS A 157 -10.10 19.14 1.20
C LYS A 157 -9.58 20.52 0.83
N GLY A 158 -9.63 21.47 1.77
CA GLY A 158 -9.13 22.83 1.57
C GLY A 158 -7.62 22.83 1.30
N TYR A 159 -6.83 22.09 2.08
CA TYR A 159 -5.39 21.98 1.84
C TYR A 159 -5.07 21.27 0.53
N PHE A 160 -5.72 20.17 0.19
CA PHE A 160 -5.45 19.46 -1.07
C PHE A 160 -5.90 20.22 -2.33
N SER A 161 -6.69 21.28 -2.17
CA SER A 161 -7.03 22.22 -3.26
C SER A 161 -6.00 23.33 -3.47
N LYS A 162 -5.10 23.55 -2.49
CA LYS A 162 -4.06 24.59 -2.57
C LYS A 162 -2.92 24.15 -3.48
N GLU A 163 -2.21 25.13 -4.03
CA GLU A 163 -1.01 24.92 -4.81
C GLU A 163 0.18 24.55 -3.91
N LEU A 164 0.89 23.46 -4.26
CA LEU A 164 2.14 23.11 -3.62
C LEU A 164 3.27 23.97 -4.19
N ARG A 165 3.95 24.78 -3.36
CA ARG A 165 4.98 25.72 -3.78
C ARG A 165 6.34 25.38 -3.18
N TYR A 166 7.40 25.54 -3.97
CA TYR A 166 8.76 25.37 -3.50
C TYR A 166 9.13 26.44 -2.47
N LYS A 167 9.73 26.03 -1.36
CA LYS A 167 10.25 26.91 -0.31
C LYS A 167 11.77 26.92 -0.28
N SER A 168 12.37 25.76 -0.10
CA SER A 168 13.81 25.59 0.08
C SER A 168 14.22 24.14 -0.12
N ASN A 169 15.51 23.84 0.00
CA ASN A 169 15.99 22.47 0.17
C ASN A 169 16.42 22.23 1.62
N ALA A 170 16.23 21.01 2.08
CA ALA A 170 16.79 20.50 3.34
C ALA A 170 17.71 19.31 3.06
N ILE A 171 18.49 18.93 4.04
CA ILE A 171 19.38 17.75 4.00
C ILE A 171 18.87 16.74 5.01
N ASP A 172 18.62 15.53 4.56
CA ASP A 172 18.26 14.40 5.43
C ASP A 172 19.46 14.08 6.35
N PRO A 173 19.32 14.19 7.67
CA PRO A 173 20.44 14.01 8.60
C PRO A 173 20.98 12.58 8.64
N HIS A 174 20.23 11.59 8.17
CA HIS A 174 20.60 10.19 8.19
C HIS A 174 21.28 9.74 6.90
N SER A 175 20.78 10.19 5.76
CA SER A 175 21.31 9.80 4.44
C SER A 175 22.23 10.83 3.81
N GLY A 176 22.25 12.07 4.31
CA GLY A 176 22.95 13.21 3.71
C GLY A 176 22.37 13.68 2.38
N LYS A 177 21.24 13.11 1.94
CA LYS A 177 20.59 13.50 0.69
C LYS A 177 19.81 14.79 0.83
N GLN A 178 19.94 15.66 -0.18
CA GLN A 178 19.15 16.86 -0.30
C GLN A 178 17.75 16.53 -0.83
N TYR A 179 16.73 17.21 -0.29
CA TYR A 179 15.34 17.08 -0.74
C TYR A 179 14.61 18.43 -0.70
N PRO A 180 13.56 18.61 -1.53
CA PRO A 180 12.78 19.83 -1.52
C PRO A 180 11.81 19.89 -0.33
N VAL A 181 11.78 21.06 0.33
CA VAL A 181 10.75 21.48 1.29
C VAL A 181 9.78 22.36 0.54
N MET A 182 8.51 22.02 0.64
CA MET A 182 7.42 22.71 -0.04
C MET A 182 6.51 23.39 0.99
N THR A 183 5.74 24.38 0.56
CA THR A 183 4.64 24.96 1.33
C THR A 183 3.30 24.62 0.68
N LEU A 184 2.31 24.33 1.52
CA LEU A 184 0.93 24.12 1.14
C LEU A 184 0.05 25.02 2.00
N GLY A 185 -0.18 26.25 1.51
CA GLY A 185 -0.74 27.32 2.36
C GLY A 185 0.23 27.71 3.48
N ASP A 186 -0.19 27.50 4.72
CA ASP A 186 0.57 27.81 5.95
C ASP A 186 1.25 26.58 6.59
N ILE A 187 1.25 25.43 5.91
CA ILE A 187 1.95 24.21 6.38
C ILE A 187 3.16 23.89 5.50
N GLU A 188 4.11 23.14 6.07
CA GLU A 188 5.29 22.64 5.37
C GLU A 188 5.18 21.17 5.05
N VAL A 189 5.59 20.80 3.83
CA VAL A 189 5.60 19.43 3.33
C VAL A 189 7.02 19.06 2.91
N ASN A 190 7.64 18.11 3.59
CA ASN A 190 8.98 17.63 3.31
C ASN A 190 8.95 16.50 2.29
N CYS A 191 9.40 16.77 1.07
CA CYS A 191 9.37 15.82 -0.05
C CYS A 191 10.65 14.98 -0.11
N ASN A 192 10.99 14.32 0.99
CA ASN A 192 12.26 13.61 1.22
C ASN A 192 12.56 12.42 0.28
N HIS A 193 11.61 12.03 -0.57
CA HIS A 193 11.79 11.01 -1.60
C HIS A 193 11.63 11.55 -3.04
N ALA A 194 11.41 12.86 -3.23
CA ALA A 194 11.39 13.48 -4.54
C ALA A 194 12.81 13.81 -5.01
N LEU A 195 13.08 13.68 -6.30
CA LEU A 195 14.37 14.04 -6.89
C LEU A 195 14.57 15.56 -6.92
N ASN A 196 13.49 16.32 -7.17
CA ASN A 196 13.47 17.77 -7.23
C ASN A 196 12.04 18.28 -6.97
N TYR A 197 11.88 19.62 -6.89
CA TYR A 197 10.59 20.22 -6.59
C TYR A 197 9.58 20.11 -7.73
N GLU A 198 10.03 20.08 -8.99
CA GLU A 198 9.16 19.91 -10.17
C GLU A 198 8.48 18.54 -10.15
N GLU A 199 9.26 17.50 -9.83
CA GLU A 199 8.71 16.16 -9.65
C GLU A 199 7.72 16.11 -8.48
N ALA A 200 8.04 16.74 -7.35
CA ALA A 200 7.15 16.81 -6.19
C ALA A 200 5.79 17.44 -6.58
N ILE A 201 5.78 18.58 -7.28
CA ILE A 201 4.56 19.24 -7.76
C ILE A 201 3.79 18.33 -8.74
N LYS A 202 4.47 17.73 -9.71
CA LYS A 202 3.84 16.83 -10.69
C LYS A 202 3.16 15.64 -10.01
N GLN A 203 3.85 15.01 -9.06
CA GLN A 203 3.33 13.88 -8.30
C GLN A 203 2.14 14.28 -7.44
N TRP A 204 2.24 15.40 -6.72
CA TRP A 204 1.19 15.96 -5.90
C TRP A 204 -0.08 16.21 -6.71
N ASN A 205 0.00 16.99 -7.79
CA ASN A 205 -1.15 17.34 -8.62
C ASN A 205 -1.83 16.10 -9.24
N ARG A 206 -1.05 15.10 -9.60
CA ARG A 206 -1.60 13.83 -10.12
C ARG A 206 -2.34 13.05 -9.04
N ARG A 207 -1.80 12.99 -7.82
CA ARG A 207 -2.33 12.18 -6.73
C ARG A 207 -3.54 12.85 -6.05
N CYS A 208 -3.56 14.16 -5.91
CA CYS A 208 -4.72 14.89 -5.37
C CYS A 208 -6.02 14.56 -6.11
N LYS A 209 -5.93 14.30 -7.43
CA LYS A 209 -7.09 13.93 -8.27
C LYS A 209 -7.62 12.50 -7.99
N LYS A 210 -6.86 11.67 -7.26
CA LYS A 210 -7.19 10.28 -6.97
C LYS A 210 -7.76 10.07 -5.57
N VAL A 211 -7.78 11.10 -4.73
CA VAL A 211 -8.23 11.01 -3.35
C VAL A 211 -9.72 10.65 -3.29
N ASN A 212 -10.03 9.54 -2.66
CA ASN A 212 -11.40 9.16 -2.34
C ASN A 212 -11.77 9.70 -0.96
N TYR A 213 -12.36 10.87 -0.91
CA TYR A 213 -12.77 11.52 0.35
C TYR A 213 -13.89 10.82 1.10
N ASN A 214 -14.58 9.87 0.46
CA ASN A 214 -15.65 9.09 1.09
C ASN A 214 -15.13 7.82 1.78
N ASN A 215 -13.85 7.47 1.57
CA ASN A 215 -13.23 6.32 2.20
C ASN A 215 -11.77 6.64 2.52
N LEU A 216 -11.57 7.26 3.67
CA LEU A 216 -10.25 7.66 4.19
C LEU A 216 -9.84 6.76 5.33
N PHE A 217 -8.55 6.47 5.40
CA PHE A 217 -7.88 5.95 6.59
C PHE A 217 -6.77 6.93 6.98
N ILE A 218 -6.81 7.42 8.22
CA ILE A 218 -5.85 8.41 8.71
C ILE A 218 -4.86 7.73 9.63
N GLU A 219 -3.59 7.81 9.27
CA GLU A 219 -2.50 7.35 10.12
C GLU A 219 -1.65 8.53 10.58
N MET A 220 -1.23 8.49 11.82
CA MET A 220 -0.28 9.39 12.43
C MET A 220 0.69 8.63 13.30
N TYR A 221 1.94 9.10 13.42
CA TYR A 221 2.75 8.75 14.58
C TYR A 221 3.15 10.02 15.33
N THR A 222 3.22 9.93 16.64
CA THR A 222 3.74 11.01 17.49
C THR A 222 4.38 10.44 18.76
N GLU A 223 5.30 11.20 19.33
CA GLU A 223 5.89 10.94 20.65
C GLU A 223 5.31 11.90 21.71
N ASP A 224 4.42 12.81 21.30
CA ASP A 224 3.78 13.83 22.13
C ASP A 224 2.33 13.45 22.49
N LYS A 225 2.06 13.32 23.80
CA LYS A 225 0.73 12.97 24.31
C LYS A 225 -0.34 14.02 24.03
N ALA A 226 0.01 15.31 23.97
CA ALA A 226 -0.97 16.34 23.67
C ALA A 226 -1.44 16.25 22.21
N ILE A 227 -0.52 15.98 21.28
CA ILE A 227 -0.79 15.73 19.87
C ILE A 227 -1.64 14.46 19.68
N GLU A 228 -1.32 13.39 20.41
CA GLU A 228 -2.11 12.15 20.39
C GLU A 228 -3.57 12.40 20.79
N ILE A 229 -3.79 13.17 21.87
CA ILE A 229 -5.14 13.51 22.35
C ILE A 229 -5.88 14.31 21.28
N GLU A 230 -5.27 15.37 20.74
CA GLU A 230 -5.87 16.19 19.66
C GLU A 230 -6.23 15.34 18.43
N PHE A 231 -5.32 14.44 18.02
CA PHE A 231 -5.60 13.50 16.94
C PHE A 231 -6.80 12.58 17.26
N SER A 232 -6.93 12.13 18.49
CA SER A 232 -8.02 11.25 18.91
C SER A 232 -9.39 11.91 18.82
N GLU A 233 -9.46 13.24 18.92
CA GLU A 233 -10.68 14.05 18.87
C GLU A 233 -11.14 14.35 17.41
N LEU A 234 -10.29 14.11 16.41
CA LEU A 234 -10.65 14.33 15.00
C LEU A 234 -11.78 13.38 14.57
N GLU A 235 -12.74 13.91 13.81
CA GLU A 235 -13.92 13.17 13.32
C GLU A 235 -13.64 12.34 12.06
N TYR A 236 -12.67 11.42 12.15
CA TYR A 236 -12.43 10.43 11.08
C TYR A 236 -12.87 9.04 11.57
N GLU A 237 -13.67 8.36 10.76
CA GLU A 237 -14.20 7.02 11.07
C GLU A 237 -13.10 5.98 11.24
N LYS A 238 -12.09 6.02 10.36
CA LYS A 238 -10.96 5.10 10.39
C LYS A 238 -9.66 5.87 10.60
N LYS A 239 -9.05 5.67 11.77
CA LYS A 239 -7.79 6.32 12.12
C LYS A 239 -6.98 5.52 13.12
N ILE A 240 -5.65 5.68 13.08
CA ILE A 240 -4.70 5.11 14.03
C ILE A 240 -3.57 6.08 14.33
N CYS A 241 -3.19 6.16 15.60
CA CYS A 241 -2.00 6.87 16.06
C CYS A 241 -0.99 5.88 16.62
N PHE A 242 0.21 5.83 16.06
CA PHE A 242 1.31 5.04 16.60
C PHE A 242 2.08 5.87 17.63
N VAL A 243 2.28 5.31 18.81
CA VAL A 243 2.95 5.95 19.94
C VAL A 243 3.99 5.02 20.57
N PRO A 244 5.08 5.54 21.23
CA PRO A 244 6.11 4.70 21.84
C PRO A 244 5.78 4.28 23.29
N TYR A 245 4.64 4.68 23.82
CA TYR A 245 4.20 4.46 25.21
C TYR A 245 2.83 3.77 25.25
N ASP A 246 2.45 3.32 26.44
CA ASP A 246 1.10 2.78 26.66
C ASP A 246 0.07 3.91 26.67
N SER A 247 -1.01 3.72 25.91
CA SER A 247 -2.11 4.68 25.76
C SER A 247 -3.45 4.00 26.00
N ASP A 248 -4.37 4.72 26.65
CA ASP A 248 -5.75 4.28 26.89
C ASP A 248 -6.70 4.69 25.75
N LEU A 249 -6.20 5.39 24.71
CA LEU A 249 -7.01 5.84 23.58
C LEU A 249 -7.23 4.70 22.57
N ASN A 250 -8.48 4.45 22.22
CA ASN A 250 -8.85 3.37 21.29
C ASN A 250 -8.25 3.54 19.87
N SER A 251 -7.91 4.77 19.50
CA SER A 251 -7.27 5.10 18.22
C SER A 251 -5.75 4.96 18.26
N SER A 252 -5.15 4.56 19.39
CA SER A 252 -3.70 4.51 19.55
C SER A 252 -3.18 3.09 19.65
N LEU A 253 -2.01 2.86 19.09
CA LEU A 253 -1.28 1.60 19.17
C LEU A 253 0.17 1.86 19.55
N LYS A 254 0.60 1.26 20.68
CA LYS A 254 2.00 1.28 21.06
C LYS A 254 2.86 0.50 20.07
N VAL A 255 3.94 1.12 19.63
CA VAL A 255 4.96 0.50 18.77
C VAL A 255 6.31 0.58 19.45
N GLU A 256 7.02 -0.53 19.47
CA GLU A 256 8.35 -0.63 20.03
C GLU A 256 9.42 -0.70 18.93
N LEU A 257 10.62 -0.21 19.23
CA LEU A 257 11.75 -0.32 18.32
C LEU A 257 12.12 -1.79 18.09
N TYR A 258 12.34 -2.16 16.84
CA TYR A 258 12.90 -3.46 16.48
C TYR A 258 14.42 -3.46 16.68
N LYS A 259 15.00 -4.63 16.81
CA LYS A 259 16.45 -4.79 16.94
C LYS A 259 17.17 -4.07 15.80
N GLY A 260 18.06 -3.14 16.18
CA GLY A 260 18.87 -2.34 15.24
C GLY A 260 18.25 -1.01 14.82
N GLN A 261 17.00 -0.74 15.15
CA GLN A 261 16.37 0.57 14.94
C GLN A 261 16.79 1.55 16.04
N LYS A 262 16.89 2.83 15.69
CA LYS A 262 17.30 3.90 16.61
C LYS A 262 16.24 4.99 16.76
N MET A 263 15.34 5.11 15.79
CA MET A 263 14.36 6.18 15.71
C MET A 263 12.96 5.58 15.64
N PHE A 264 12.00 6.19 16.33
CA PHE A 264 10.62 5.71 16.41
C PHE A 264 9.94 5.61 15.04
N TRP A 265 10.16 6.58 14.15
CA TRP A 265 9.63 6.52 12.77
C TRP A 265 10.06 5.28 11.99
N GLN A 266 11.24 4.70 12.32
CA GLN A 266 11.70 3.45 11.67
C GLN A 266 10.80 2.27 12.08
N ALA A 267 10.41 2.21 13.37
CA ALA A 267 9.51 1.20 13.87
C ALA A 267 8.11 1.34 13.25
N VAL A 268 7.60 2.57 13.17
CA VAL A 268 6.29 2.87 12.56
C VAL A 268 6.26 2.44 11.10
N ASN A 269 7.25 2.84 10.30
CA ASN A 269 7.30 2.44 8.89
C ASN A 269 7.47 0.93 8.71
N SER A 270 8.28 0.28 9.55
CA SER A 270 8.47 -1.18 9.52
C SER A 270 7.18 -1.92 9.85
N ASN A 271 6.34 -1.34 10.71
CA ASN A 271 5.08 -1.93 11.14
C ASN A 271 4.02 -2.04 10.02
N ALA A 272 4.17 -1.31 8.93
CA ALA A 272 3.39 -1.48 7.69
C ALA A 272 4.06 -2.44 6.69
N SER A 273 5.28 -2.90 6.95
CA SER A 273 6.01 -3.82 6.08
C SER A 273 5.76 -5.27 6.49
N ARG A 274 5.88 -6.19 5.53
CA ARG A 274 5.72 -7.64 5.80
C ARG A 274 6.61 -8.16 6.92
N ALA A 275 7.83 -7.67 7.00
CA ALA A 275 8.80 -8.12 7.99
C ALA A 275 8.46 -7.65 9.42
N GLY A 276 7.76 -6.52 9.54
CA GLY A 276 7.41 -5.93 10.83
C GLY A 276 5.93 -6.02 11.19
N LEU A 277 5.11 -6.62 10.34
CA LEU A 277 3.65 -6.63 10.49
C LEU A 277 3.21 -7.55 11.63
N LYS A 278 2.88 -6.95 12.77
CA LYS A 278 2.41 -7.66 13.99
C LYS A 278 0.90 -7.73 14.11
N TYR A 279 0.15 -7.07 13.23
CA TYR A 279 -1.30 -7.04 13.22
C TYR A 279 -1.85 -7.31 11.81
N ASP A 280 -3.15 -7.54 11.73
CA ASP A 280 -3.84 -7.72 10.46
C ASP A 280 -4.06 -6.35 9.80
N LEU A 281 -3.23 -6.05 8.79
CA LEU A 281 -3.30 -4.78 8.06
C LEU A 281 -4.62 -4.62 7.28
N ILE A 282 -5.17 -5.71 6.75
CA ILE A 282 -6.43 -5.68 6.01
C ILE A 282 -7.58 -5.35 6.95
N SER A 283 -7.69 -6.04 8.09
CA SER A 283 -8.69 -5.75 9.11
C SER A 283 -8.59 -4.32 9.64
N LEU A 284 -7.36 -3.83 9.88
CA LEU A 284 -7.14 -2.46 10.31
C LEU A 284 -7.69 -1.46 9.29
N LEU A 285 -7.36 -1.61 8.01
CA LEU A 285 -7.73 -0.66 6.96
C LEU A 285 -9.21 -0.73 6.57
N LEU A 286 -9.82 -1.92 6.60
CA LEU A 286 -11.25 -2.09 6.28
C LEU A 286 -12.17 -1.70 7.44
N LYS A 287 -11.85 -2.19 8.64
CA LYS A 287 -12.78 -2.22 9.79
C LYS A 287 -12.32 -1.34 10.96
N ASN A 288 -11.14 -0.73 10.86
CA ASN A 288 -10.47 -0.03 11.95
C ASN A 288 -10.24 -0.93 13.19
N GLU A 289 -10.02 -2.23 12.97
CA GLU A 289 -9.83 -3.22 14.03
C GLU A 289 -8.35 -3.62 14.11
N ILE A 290 -7.76 -3.49 15.30
CA ILE A 290 -6.39 -3.93 15.58
C ILE A 290 -6.44 -5.39 16.02
N LYS A 291 -6.21 -6.31 15.10
CA LYS A 291 -6.06 -7.75 15.38
C LYS A 291 -4.59 -8.11 15.39
N MET A 292 -4.03 -8.31 16.59
CA MET A 292 -2.63 -8.72 16.73
C MET A 292 -2.43 -10.12 16.14
N ARG A 293 -1.29 -10.32 15.47
CA ARG A 293 -0.81 -11.63 14.99
C ARG A 293 0.23 -12.15 15.99
N TYR A 294 0.02 -13.34 16.48
CA TYR A 294 0.92 -14.02 17.42
C TYR A 294 1.92 -14.90 16.68
#